data_232a97cf11cd0cc07075de6db4cd112b
#
_entry.id   232a97cf11cd0cc07075de6db4cd112b
#
_cell.length_a   1.000
_cell.length_b   1.000
_cell.length_c   1.000
_cell.angle_alpha   90.00
_cell.angle_beta   90.00
_cell.angle_gamma   90.00
#
_symmetry.space_group_name_H-M   'P 1'
#
loop_
_entity.id
_entity.type
_entity.pdbx_description
1 polymer ?
#
loop_
_entity_poly.entity_id
_entity_poly.type
_entity_poly.pdbx_seq_one_letter_code
_entity_poly.pdbx_strand_id
1 'polypeptide(L)'
;MINKGILKECCKEGFNEKELYGAYKTFFGTLFSESRLKIINLLRKEKKNVSEIMSDLEMDQTSVSHDLARLKKCGFVNSEIEGKFRYYYLNSDTVKPLIEMIEKHMSHYCIHILRAMKGEKKIR
;
A
#
# COMPACT_ATOMS: atom_id res chain seq x y z
N MET A 1 17.12 14.61 -3.04
CA MET A 1 18.05 13.80 -3.84
C MET A 1 17.86 12.32 -3.56
N ILE A 2 17.97 11.54 -4.60
CA ILE A 2 17.84 10.10 -4.45
C ILE A 2 19.09 9.54 -3.78
N ASN A 3 18.89 8.56 -2.91
CA ASN A 3 19.97 7.86 -2.24
C ASN A 3 20.96 7.29 -3.26
N LYS A 4 22.25 7.52 -3.04
CA LYS A 4 23.28 7.10 -3.98
C LYS A 4 23.36 5.60 -4.19
N GLY A 5 23.05 4.82 -3.14
CA GLY A 5 23.06 3.37 -3.26
C GLY A 5 21.99 2.86 -4.22
N ILE A 6 20.78 3.41 -4.10
CA ILE A 6 19.68 3.03 -4.98
C ILE A 6 19.98 3.48 -6.41
N LEU A 7 20.47 4.70 -6.57
CA LEU A 7 20.79 5.23 -7.88
C LEU A 7 21.86 4.38 -8.56
N LYS A 8 22.88 3.99 -7.81
CA LYS A 8 23.95 3.16 -8.34
C LYS A 8 23.44 1.81 -8.84
N GLU A 9 22.58 1.16 -8.05
CA GLU A 9 21.99 -0.11 -8.44
C GLU A 9 21.16 0.03 -9.72
N CYS A 10 20.32 1.04 -9.76
CA CYS A 10 19.46 1.26 -10.92
C CYS A 10 20.24 1.65 -12.17
N CYS A 11 21.31 2.40 -12.01
CA CYS A 11 22.16 2.77 -13.15
C CYS A 11 22.85 1.56 -13.77
N LYS A 12 23.17 0.55 -12.97
CA LYS A 12 23.73 -0.69 -13.49
C LYS A 12 22.78 -1.40 -14.43
N GLU A 13 21.49 -1.22 -14.22
CA GLU A 13 20.46 -1.83 -15.04
C GLU A 13 19.94 -0.90 -16.13
N GLY A 14 20.56 0.24 -16.29
CA GLY A 14 20.22 1.16 -17.36
C GLY A 14 19.19 2.22 -17.01
N PHE A 15 18.81 2.34 -15.73
CA PHE A 15 17.84 3.33 -15.31
C PHE A 15 18.54 4.61 -14.85
N ASN A 16 17.93 5.75 -15.12
CA ASN A 16 18.46 7.05 -14.70
C ASN A 16 17.61 7.61 -13.54
N GLU A 17 18.05 8.76 -13.02
CA GLU A 17 17.39 9.38 -11.88
C GLU A 17 15.95 9.78 -12.18
N LYS A 18 15.69 10.25 -13.39
CA LYS A 18 14.33 10.62 -13.79
C LYS A 18 13.39 9.42 -13.74
N GLU A 19 13.87 8.28 -14.19
CA GLU A 19 13.08 7.05 -14.16
C GLU A 19 12.85 6.59 -12.73
N LEU A 20 13.81 6.81 -11.83
CA LEU A 20 13.61 6.52 -10.42
C LEU A 20 12.53 7.37 -9.80
N TYR A 21 12.47 8.65 -10.13
CA TYR A 21 11.39 9.51 -9.66
C TYR A 21 10.05 9.06 -10.19
N GLY A 22 10.03 8.54 -11.42
CA GLY A 22 8.83 7.91 -11.97
C GLY A 22 8.38 6.71 -11.15
N ALA A 23 9.33 5.92 -10.68
CA ALA A 23 9.03 4.77 -9.83
C ALA A 23 8.48 5.22 -8.47
N TYR A 24 9.07 6.25 -7.87
CA TYR A 24 8.53 6.84 -6.64
C TYR A 24 7.09 7.28 -6.83
N LYS A 25 6.82 7.97 -7.92
CA LYS A 25 5.49 8.46 -8.22
C LYS A 25 4.48 7.32 -8.34
N THR A 26 4.88 6.24 -9.00
CA THR A 26 4.03 5.07 -9.14
C THR A 26 3.78 4.41 -7.80
N PHE A 27 4.81 4.29 -6.98
CA PHE A 27 4.71 3.70 -5.65
C PHE A 27 3.72 4.46 -4.78
N PHE A 28 3.93 5.76 -4.64
CA PHE A 28 3.04 6.57 -3.81
C PHE A 28 1.65 6.69 -4.39
N GLY A 29 1.54 6.73 -5.73
CA GLY A 29 0.26 6.74 -6.39
C GLY A 29 -0.55 5.48 -6.12
N THR A 30 0.13 4.35 -5.99
CA THR A 30 -0.54 3.09 -5.66
C THR A 30 -1.13 3.16 -4.25
N LEU A 31 -0.43 3.80 -3.31
CA LEU A 31 -0.92 3.97 -1.95
C LEU A 31 -1.96 5.08 -1.82
N PHE A 32 -2.03 5.96 -2.80
CA PHE A 32 -2.97 7.08 -2.76
C PHE A 32 -4.36 6.62 -3.23
N SER A 33 -4.93 5.70 -2.47
CA SER A 33 -6.25 5.14 -2.76
C SER A 33 -6.80 4.53 -1.48
N GLU A 34 -7.95 5.02 -1.05
CA GLU A 34 -8.56 4.52 0.17
C GLU A 34 -8.88 3.03 0.06
N SER A 35 -9.38 2.58 -1.08
CA SER A 35 -9.74 1.16 -1.22
C SER A 35 -8.51 0.26 -1.14
N ARG A 36 -7.39 0.66 -1.75
CA ARG A 36 -6.18 -0.13 -1.67
C ARG A 36 -5.59 -0.13 -0.26
N LEU A 37 -5.66 1.00 0.44
CA LEU A 37 -5.22 1.06 1.83
C LEU A 37 -6.06 0.15 2.73
N LYS A 38 -7.36 0.08 2.47
CA LYS A 38 -8.23 -0.83 3.21
C LYS A 38 -7.87 -2.29 2.96
N ILE A 39 -7.54 -2.64 1.72
CA ILE A 39 -7.11 -3.99 1.41
C ILE A 39 -5.81 -4.32 2.12
N ILE A 40 -4.84 -3.40 2.09
CA ILE A 40 -3.58 -3.60 2.79
C ILE A 40 -3.80 -3.86 4.27
N ASN A 41 -4.63 -3.03 4.91
CA ASN A 41 -4.89 -3.19 6.33
C ASN A 41 -5.61 -4.50 6.66
N LEU A 42 -6.51 -4.91 5.78
CA LEU A 42 -7.20 -6.18 5.97
C LEU A 42 -6.22 -7.35 5.90
N LEU A 43 -5.32 -7.32 4.94
CA LEU A 43 -4.35 -8.40 4.74
C LEU A 43 -3.23 -8.41 5.78
N ARG A 44 -3.13 -7.39 6.61
CA ARG A 44 -2.15 -7.39 7.71
C ARG A 44 -2.43 -8.49 8.73
N LYS A 45 -3.67 -8.90 8.84
CA LYS A 45 -4.08 -9.89 9.83
C LYS A 45 -3.91 -11.31 9.31
N GLU A 46 -4.33 -11.55 8.09
CA GLU A 46 -4.23 -12.88 7.49
C GLU A 46 -4.49 -12.79 5.99
N LYS A 47 -4.07 -13.82 5.28
CA LYS A 47 -4.32 -13.89 3.84
C LYS A 47 -5.80 -14.09 3.58
N LYS A 48 -6.26 -13.58 2.44
CA LYS A 48 -7.68 -13.68 2.08
C LYS A 48 -7.83 -13.85 0.57
N ASN A 49 -8.90 -14.53 0.17
CA ASN A 49 -9.24 -14.63 -1.24
C ASN A 49 -10.14 -13.45 -1.63
N VAL A 50 -10.43 -13.33 -2.93
CA VAL A 50 -11.21 -12.20 -3.45
C VAL A 50 -12.59 -12.13 -2.82
N SER A 51 -13.26 -13.28 -2.69
CA SER A 51 -14.61 -13.30 -2.10
C SER A 51 -14.60 -12.78 -0.67
N GLU A 52 -13.62 -13.16 0.11
CA GLU A 52 -13.50 -12.70 1.49
C GLU A 52 -13.24 -11.20 1.56
N ILE A 53 -12.37 -10.70 0.69
CA ILE A 53 -12.09 -9.26 0.63
C ILE A 53 -13.34 -8.49 0.25
N MET A 54 -14.07 -8.97 -0.76
CA MET A 54 -15.32 -8.35 -1.18
C MET A 54 -16.31 -8.24 -0.02
N SER A 55 -16.45 -9.33 0.71
CA SER A 55 -17.38 -9.38 1.84
C SER A 55 -16.94 -8.47 2.97
N ASP A 56 -15.68 -8.55 3.36
CA ASP A 56 -15.17 -7.78 4.49
C ASP A 56 -15.15 -6.27 4.25
N LEU A 57 -14.88 -5.87 3.02
CA LEU A 57 -14.77 -4.45 2.68
C LEU A 57 -15.98 -3.90 1.93
N GLU A 58 -16.97 -4.76 1.65
CA GLU A 58 -18.17 -4.38 0.90
C GLU A 58 -17.82 -3.73 -0.43
N MET A 59 -16.94 -4.39 -1.16
CA MET A 59 -16.50 -3.96 -2.49
C MET A 59 -16.93 -4.97 -3.53
N ASP A 60 -17.10 -4.51 -4.78
CA ASP A 60 -17.43 -5.43 -5.86
C ASP A 60 -16.17 -6.15 -6.38
N GLN A 61 -16.40 -7.22 -7.12
CA GLN A 61 -15.31 -8.05 -7.62
C GLN A 61 -14.36 -7.30 -8.54
N THR A 62 -14.89 -6.48 -9.42
CA THR A 62 -14.08 -5.73 -10.36
C THR A 62 -13.12 -4.80 -9.63
N SER A 63 -13.62 -4.07 -8.65
CA SER A 63 -12.78 -3.15 -7.86
C SER A 63 -11.72 -3.88 -7.08
N VAL A 64 -12.09 -4.98 -6.41
CA VAL A 64 -11.12 -5.77 -5.64
C VAL A 64 -10.04 -6.34 -6.56
N SER A 65 -10.45 -6.95 -7.66
CA SER A 65 -9.50 -7.56 -8.59
C SER A 65 -8.56 -6.54 -9.19
N HIS A 66 -9.08 -5.37 -9.54
CA HIS A 66 -8.28 -4.29 -10.11
C HIS A 66 -7.25 -3.76 -9.09
N ASP A 67 -7.70 -3.54 -7.86
CA ASP A 67 -6.82 -3.06 -6.80
C ASP A 67 -5.75 -4.09 -6.45
N LEU A 68 -6.12 -5.37 -6.37
CA LEU A 68 -5.14 -6.43 -6.09
C LEU A 68 -4.10 -6.54 -7.19
N ALA A 69 -4.51 -6.40 -8.45
CA ALA A 69 -3.57 -6.45 -9.57
C ALA A 69 -2.56 -5.30 -9.46
N ARG A 70 -3.04 -4.11 -9.12
CA ARG A 70 -2.18 -2.94 -8.95
C ARG A 70 -1.21 -3.14 -7.78
N LEU A 71 -1.72 -3.63 -6.65
CA LEU A 71 -0.91 -3.88 -5.47
C LEU A 71 0.14 -4.96 -5.72
N LYS A 72 -0.24 -6.00 -6.46
CA LYS A 72 0.69 -7.06 -6.78
C LYS A 72 1.80 -6.58 -7.71
N LYS A 73 1.43 -5.79 -8.70
CA LYS A 73 2.39 -5.23 -9.64
C LYS A 73 3.46 -4.39 -8.94
N CYS A 74 3.07 -3.67 -7.92
CA CYS A 74 3.99 -2.80 -7.17
C CYS A 74 4.68 -3.50 -6.00
N GLY A 75 4.48 -4.81 -5.84
CA GLY A 75 5.15 -5.56 -4.80
C GLY A 75 4.56 -5.47 -3.41
N PHE A 76 3.37 -4.91 -3.28
CA PHE A 76 2.71 -4.80 -1.98
C PHE A 76 2.10 -6.11 -1.52
N VAL A 77 1.56 -6.89 -2.47
CA VAL A 77 0.95 -8.18 -2.15
C VAL A 77 1.47 -9.25 -3.09
N ASN A 78 1.36 -10.48 -2.61
CA ASN A 78 1.60 -11.67 -3.42
C ASN A 78 0.40 -12.59 -3.29
N SER A 79 0.39 -13.67 -4.05
CA SER A 79 -0.71 -14.61 -4.00
C SER A 79 -0.21 -16.04 -4.07
N GLU A 80 -1.02 -16.94 -3.54
CA GLU A 80 -0.76 -18.37 -3.59
C GLU A 80 -2.08 -19.09 -3.80
N ILE A 81 -2.03 -20.28 -4.43
CA ILE A 81 -3.21 -21.08 -4.67
C ILE A 81 -3.31 -22.14 -3.60
N GLU A 82 -4.48 -22.26 -2.96
CA GLU A 82 -4.80 -23.31 -2.02
C GLU A 82 -6.14 -23.91 -2.43
N GLY A 83 -6.10 -25.14 -2.93
CA GLY A 83 -7.30 -25.77 -3.44
C GLY A 83 -7.86 -25.02 -4.64
N LYS A 84 -9.09 -24.56 -4.53
CA LYS A 84 -9.77 -23.83 -5.60
C LYS A 84 -9.52 -22.34 -5.58
N PHE A 85 -8.93 -21.83 -4.50
CA PHE A 85 -8.88 -20.40 -4.26
C PHE A 85 -7.47 -19.85 -4.36
N ARG A 86 -7.40 -18.59 -4.78
CA ARG A 86 -6.16 -17.83 -4.76
C ARG A 86 -6.23 -16.88 -3.58
N TYR A 87 -5.28 -17.02 -2.66
CA TYR A 87 -5.20 -16.17 -1.48
C TYR A 87 -4.14 -15.11 -1.68
N TYR A 88 -4.45 -13.91 -1.23
CA TYR A 88 -3.53 -12.77 -1.32
C TYR A 88 -3.00 -12.46 0.08
N TYR A 89 -1.73 -12.11 0.15
CA TYR A 89 -1.08 -11.79 1.42
C TYR A 89 -0.08 -10.67 1.22
N LEU A 90 0.21 -9.92 2.31
CA LEU A 90 1.15 -8.83 2.25
C LEU A 90 2.59 -9.30 2.12
N ASN A 91 3.40 -8.48 1.46
CA ASN A 91 4.84 -8.64 1.49
C ASN A 91 5.32 -8.28 2.90
N SER A 92 5.61 -9.30 3.72
CA SER A 92 5.98 -9.09 5.11
C SER A 92 7.37 -8.50 5.31
N ASP A 93 8.24 -8.66 4.31
CA ASP A 93 9.62 -8.20 4.43
C ASP A 93 9.72 -6.69 4.38
N THR A 94 8.93 -6.05 3.55
CA THR A 94 9.04 -4.61 3.33
C THR A 94 7.76 -3.84 3.64
N VAL A 95 6.61 -4.34 3.21
CA VAL A 95 5.37 -3.57 3.32
C VAL A 95 4.85 -3.50 4.75
N LYS A 96 4.91 -4.60 5.48
CA LYS A 96 4.43 -4.60 6.86
C LYS A 96 5.20 -3.61 7.71
N PRO A 97 6.54 -3.65 7.75
CA PRO A 97 7.28 -2.64 8.52
C PRO A 97 7.11 -1.23 7.98
N LEU A 98 6.91 -1.07 6.67
CA LEU A 98 6.66 0.23 6.08
C LEU A 98 5.36 0.85 6.61
N ILE A 99 4.28 0.09 6.63
CA ILE A 99 2.99 0.58 7.13
C ILE A 99 3.10 0.90 8.62
N GLU A 100 3.78 0.07 9.38
CA GLU A 100 3.99 0.33 10.81
C GLU A 100 4.75 1.63 11.03
N MET A 101 5.75 1.90 10.21
CA MET A 101 6.52 3.13 10.30
C MET A 101 5.67 4.36 9.93
N ILE A 102 4.85 4.23 8.91
CA ILE A 102 3.94 5.30 8.51
C ILE A 102 2.96 5.61 9.64
N GLU A 103 2.40 4.58 10.26
CA GLU A 103 1.47 4.77 11.35
C GLU A 103 2.12 5.41 12.56
N LYS A 104 3.36 5.02 12.85
CA LYS A 104 4.11 5.63 13.94
C LYS A 104 4.34 7.11 13.66
N HIS A 105 4.72 7.44 12.45
CA HIS A 105 4.90 8.84 12.06
C HIS A 105 3.61 9.61 12.21
N MET A 106 2.50 9.05 11.72
CA MET A 106 1.21 9.73 11.79
C MET A 106 0.76 9.97 13.22
N SER A 107 1.00 9.02 14.11
CA SER A 107 0.59 9.16 15.50
C SER A 107 1.37 10.24 16.24
N HIS A 108 2.61 10.50 15.84
CA HIS A 108 3.45 11.51 16.49
C HIS A 108 3.37 12.88 15.83
N TYR A 109 3.24 12.90 14.51
CA TYR A 109 3.40 14.13 13.74
C TYR A 109 2.16 14.57 12.96
N CYS A 110 1.36 13.62 12.49
CA CYS A 110 0.19 13.95 11.66
C CYS A 110 -1.13 13.89 12.43
N ILE A 111 -1.11 13.40 13.65
CA ILE A 111 -2.35 13.27 14.44
C ILE A 111 -3.06 14.60 14.63
N HIS A 112 -2.29 15.69 14.67
CA HIS A 112 -2.87 17.02 14.81
C HIS A 112 -3.75 17.39 13.60
N ILE A 113 -3.48 16.82 12.44
CA ILE A 113 -4.30 17.06 11.26
C ILE A 113 -5.69 16.46 11.46
N LEU A 114 -5.72 15.25 12.00
CA LEU A 114 -6.99 14.58 12.29
C LEU A 114 -7.76 15.33 13.38
N ARG A 115 -7.05 15.82 14.39
CA ARG A 115 -7.67 16.61 15.45
C ARG A 115 -8.24 17.91 14.90
N ALA A 116 -7.52 18.55 14.00
CA ALA A 116 -7.99 19.79 13.38
C ALA A 116 -9.24 19.55 12.53
N MET A 117 -9.25 18.49 11.75
CA MET A 117 -10.41 18.15 10.92
C MET A 117 -11.65 17.88 11.75
N LYS A 118 -11.46 17.29 12.92
CA LYS A 118 -12.55 16.96 13.82
C LYS A 118 -12.91 18.12 14.72
N GLY A 119 -11.91 18.84 15.17
CA GLY A 119 -12.07 19.89 16.19
C GLY A 119 -12.39 21.26 15.66
N GLU A 120 -12.11 21.54 14.44
CA GLU A 120 -12.37 22.89 13.91
C GLU A 120 -13.84 23.29 14.00
N LYS A 121 -14.71 22.32 14.14
CA LYS A 121 -16.13 22.59 14.33
C LYS A 121 -16.46 23.03 15.74
N LYS A 122 -15.56 22.74 16.68
CA LYS A 122 -15.80 23.05 18.08
C LYS A 122 -15.03 24.26 18.55
N ILE A 123 -13.86 24.41 18.02
CA ILE A 123 -12.93 25.41 18.56
C ILE A 123 -13.26 26.80 18.14
N ARG A 124 -13.81 26.97 16.97
CA ARG A 124 -14.13 28.31 16.48
C ARG A 124 -15.47 28.77 16.89
#